data_d4ac38a0cdeabe0ba21af4d028659067
#
_entry.id   d4ac38a0cdeabe0ba21af4d028659067
#
_cell.length_a   1.000
_cell.length_b   1.000
_cell.length_c   1.000
_cell.angle_alpha   90.00
_cell.angle_beta   90.00
_cell.angle_gamma   90.00
#
_symmetry.space_group_name_H-M   'P 1'
#
loop_
_entity.id
_entity.type
_entity.pdbx_description
1 polymer ?
#
loop_
_entity_poly.entity_id
_entity_poly.type
_entity_poly.pdbx_seq_one_letter_code
_entity_poly.pdbx_strand_id
1 'polypeptide(L)'
;MTTEISRSRGRPRAFDPDQAVAIAQQLFHARGYDALSVADLTQALGINPPSFYAAFGSKAGLYARILDRYAQTGAIPLPQLLDTDRPLADALADVLEQAARCYAADPAATGCLVLEGTRSNDPQAREAACGFHVAAQELIRSHIAKQCPHEADRLADFVSTTMAGLSASARHGQSLERLLASARLAGEGIRAALGGWAGGWVAGAGAFYCGPTCVPACPLTW
;
A
#
# COMPACT_ATOMS: atom_id res chain seq x y z
N MET A 1 19.07 3.79 -64.99
CA MET A 1 19.45 2.83 -63.92
C MET A 1 19.04 3.44 -62.62
N THR A 2 17.89 3.00 -62.11
CA THR A 2 17.30 3.53 -60.87
C THR A 2 17.57 2.55 -59.76
N THR A 3 18.40 2.93 -58.82
CA THR A 3 18.81 2.10 -57.68
C THR A 3 17.69 2.20 -56.60
N GLU A 4 16.91 1.16 -56.43
CA GLU A 4 15.98 1.03 -55.32
C GLU A 4 16.78 0.79 -54.04
N ILE A 5 16.70 1.76 -53.13
CA ILE A 5 17.20 1.61 -51.76
C ILE A 5 16.17 0.81 -50.94
N SER A 6 16.40 -0.49 -50.83
CA SER A 6 15.65 -1.37 -49.92
C SER A 6 15.85 -0.88 -48.48
N ARG A 7 14.79 -0.28 -47.90
CA ARG A 7 14.75 0.03 -46.46
C ARG A 7 14.63 -1.30 -45.69
N SER A 8 15.73 -1.67 -45.05
CA SER A 8 15.75 -2.74 -44.05
C SER A 8 14.66 -2.45 -43.01
N ARG A 9 13.59 -3.29 -43.02
CA ARG A 9 12.66 -3.35 -41.90
C ARG A 9 13.43 -3.85 -40.68
N GLY A 10 13.75 -2.94 -39.76
CA GLY A 10 14.33 -3.32 -38.48
C GLY A 10 13.43 -4.39 -37.81
N ARG A 11 14.07 -5.41 -37.26
CA ARG A 11 13.40 -6.48 -36.47
C ARG A 11 12.45 -5.80 -35.47
N PRO A 12 11.17 -6.18 -35.40
CA PRO A 12 10.24 -5.64 -34.40
C PRO A 12 10.92 -5.76 -33.03
N ARG A 13 10.95 -4.65 -32.25
CA ARG A 13 11.39 -4.74 -30.86
C ARG A 13 10.61 -5.85 -30.20
N ALA A 14 11.29 -6.88 -29.70
CA ALA A 14 10.63 -7.94 -28.95
C ALA A 14 9.88 -7.30 -27.78
N PHE A 15 8.60 -7.59 -27.66
CA PHE A 15 7.78 -7.16 -26.52
C PHE A 15 8.41 -7.71 -25.24
N ASP A 16 8.75 -6.83 -24.32
CA ASP A 16 9.29 -7.16 -23.00
C ASP A 16 8.17 -7.03 -21.96
N PRO A 17 7.67 -8.13 -21.39
CA PRO A 17 6.61 -8.09 -20.39
C PRO A 17 6.99 -7.34 -19.13
N ASP A 18 8.26 -7.38 -18.68
CA ASP A 18 8.68 -6.71 -17.45
C ASP A 18 8.75 -5.20 -17.63
N GLN A 19 9.20 -4.73 -18.79
CA GLN A 19 9.14 -3.33 -19.16
C GLN A 19 7.67 -2.85 -19.26
N ALA A 20 6.80 -3.67 -19.83
CA ALA A 20 5.37 -3.36 -19.92
C ALA A 20 4.72 -3.24 -18.54
N VAL A 21 5.05 -4.15 -17.60
CA VAL A 21 4.58 -4.07 -16.20
C VAL A 21 5.06 -2.77 -15.54
N ALA A 22 6.32 -2.36 -15.77
CA ALA A 22 6.85 -1.12 -15.21
C ALA A 22 6.11 0.13 -15.73
N ILE A 23 5.84 0.19 -17.04
CA ILE A 23 5.07 1.30 -17.65
C ILE A 23 3.63 1.30 -17.14
N ALA A 24 2.99 0.15 -17.13
CA ALA A 24 1.62 0.02 -16.65
C ALA A 24 1.49 0.34 -15.15
N GLN A 25 2.49 0.02 -14.32
CA GLN A 25 2.52 0.38 -12.90
C GLN A 25 2.40 1.90 -12.70
N GLN A 26 3.12 2.70 -13.47
CA GLN A 26 3.02 4.16 -13.40
C GLN A 26 1.62 4.66 -13.75
N LEU A 27 1.02 4.10 -14.81
CA LEU A 27 -0.34 4.45 -15.22
C LEU A 27 -1.39 4.11 -14.17
N PHE A 28 -1.33 2.89 -13.63
CA PHE A 28 -2.26 2.47 -12.57
C PHE A 28 -2.06 3.27 -11.29
N HIS A 29 -0.82 3.60 -10.94
CA HIS A 29 -0.54 4.39 -9.74
C HIS A 29 -1.07 5.83 -9.89
N ALA A 30 -0.88 6.44 -11.07
CA ALA A 30 -1.34 7.81 -11.33
C ALA A 30 -2.87 7.92 -11.44
N ARG A 31 -3.52 6.96 -12.11
CA ARG A 31 -4.94 7.07 -12.51
C ARG A 31 -5.89 6.16 -11.73
N GLY A 32 -5.37 5.18 -11.01
CA GLY A 32 -6.15 4.11 -10.39
C GLY A 32 -6.57 3.02 -11.39
N TYR A 33 -6.99 1.88 -10.84
CA TYR A 33 -7.36 0.72 -11.66
C TYR A 33 -8.58 0.99 -12.55
N ASP A 34 -9.65 1.54 -11.99
CA ASP A 34 -10.94 1.63 -12.66
C ASP A 34 -10.94 2.65 -13.82
N ALA A 35 -10.07 3.66 -13.76
CA ALA A 35 -9.97 4.70 -14.79
C ALA A 35 -9.19 4.28 -16.05
N LEU A 36 -8.61 3.08 -16.08
CA LEU A 36 -7.84 2.57 -17.22
C LEU A 36 -8.59 1.45 -17.94
N SER A 37 -8.75 1.56 -19.24
CA SER A 37 -9.22 0.49 -20.10
C SER A 37 -8.07 -0.35 -20.67
N VAL A 38 -8.38 -1.55 -21.20
CA VAL A 38 -7.39 -2.33 -21.96
C VAL A 38 -6.92 -1.59 -23.20
N ALA A 39 -7.76 -0.75 -23.80
CA ALA A 39 -7.37 0.08 -24.93
C ALA A 39 -6.30 1.12 -24.55
N ASP A 40 -6.48 1.82 -23.41
CA ASP A 40 -5.48 2.75 -22.88
C ASP A 40 -4.14 2.05 -22.62
N LEU A 41 -4.19 0.87 -22.01
CA LEU A 41 -3.01 0.08 -21.70
C LEU A 41 -2.28 -0.37 -22.96
N THR A 42 -2.99 -0.93 -23.94
CA THR A 42 -2.38 -1.39 -25.20
C THR A 42 -1.78 -0.24 -26.01
N GLN A 43 -2.43 0.91 -25.98
CA GLN A 43 -1.90 2.12 -26.62
C GLN A 43 -0.60 2.58 -25.93
N ALA A 44 -0.60 2.66 -24.62
CA ALA A 44 0.58 3.09 -23.84
C ALA A 44 1.75 2.11 -23.97
N LEU A 45 1.46 0.80 -24.05
CA LEU A 45 2.46 -0.25 -24.21
C LEU A 45 2.93 -0.45 -25.65
N GLY A 46 2.26 0.17 -26.64
CA GLY A 46 2.58 0.01 -28.06
C GLY A 46 2.35 -1.40 -28.60
N ILE A 47 1.38 -2.14 -28.04
CA ILE A 47 1.03 -3.52 -28.43
C ILE A 47 -0.43 -3.60 -28.86
N ASN A 48 -0.78 -4.66 -29.59
CA ASN A 48 -2.17 -4.94 -29.94
C ASN A 48 -2.90 -5.73 -28.83
N PRO A 49 -4.25 -5.71 -28.79
CA PRO A 49 -5.00 -6.47 -27.79
C PRO A 49 -4.70 -7.97 -27.73
N PRO A 50 -4.56 -8.71 -28.84
CA PRO A 50 -4.16 -10.12 -28.79
C PRO A 50 -2.84 -10.35 -28.06
N SER A 51 -1.83 -9.51 -28.28
CA SER A 51 -0.55 -9.60 -27.56
C SER A 51 -0.69 -9.30 -26.08
N PHE A 52 -1.54 -8.34 -25.71
CA PHE A 52 -1.86 -8.03 -24.34
C PHE A 52 -2.47 -9.25 -23.60
N TYR A 53 -3.51 -9.84 -24.19
CA TYR A 53 -4.17 -11.00 -23.59
C TYR A 53 -3.27 -12.25 -23.56
N ALA A 54 -2.43 -12.45 -24.56
CA ALA A 54 -1.45 -13.52 -24.57
C ALA A 54 -0.40 -13.36 -23.43
N ALA A 55 0.01 -12.13 -23.13
CA ALA A 55 1.01 -11.86 -22.09
C ALA A 55 0.44 -11.84 -20.67
N PHE A 56 -0.74 -11.28 -20.48
CA PHE A 56 -1.28 -10.96 -19.15
C PHE A 56 -2.60 -11.65 -18.82
N GLY A 57 -3.25 -12.29 -19.78
CA GLY A 57 -4.55 -12.95 -19.63
C GLY A 57 -5.72 -11.95 -19.49
N SER A 58 -5.60 -10.96 -18.61
CA SER A 58 -6.63 -9.94 -18.35
C SER A 58 -6.00 -8.65 -17.79
N LYS A 59 -6.81 -7.59 -17.67
CA LYS A 59 -6.40 -6.37 -16.97
C LYS A 59 -6.07 -6.65 -15.51
N ALA A 60 -6.86 -7.49 -14.83
CA ALA A 60 -6.60 -7.93 -13.46
C ALA A 60 -5.31 -8.77 -13.36
N GLY A 61 -5.02 -9.62 -14.36
CA GLY A 61 -3.77 -10.38 -14.43
C GLY A 61 -2.53 -9.49 -14.57
N LEU A 62 -2.59 -8.44 -15.40
CA LEU A 62 -1.54 -7.41 -15.44
C LEU A 62 -1.41 -6.71 -14.08
N TYR A 63 -2.54 -6.34 -13.47
CA TYR A 63 -2.54 -5.63 -12.19
C TYR A 63 -1.93 -6.45 -11.05
N ALA A 64 -2.18 -7.75 -11.01
CA ALA A 64 -1.54 -8.64 -10.04
C ALA A 64 -0.01 -8.61 -10.15
N ARG A 65 0.55 -8.71 -11.38
CA ARG A 65 2.00 -8.56 -11.60
C ARG A 65 2.55 -7.20 -11.21
N ILE A 66 1.73 -6.15 -11.37
CA ILE A 66 2.10 -4.79 -10.94
C ILE A 66 2.17 -4.71 -9.42
N LEU A 67 1.24 -5.32 -8.70
CA LEU A 67 1.27 -5.36 -7.23
C LEU A 67 2.49 -6.13 -6.72
N ASP A 68 2.84 -7.27 -7.34
CA ASP A 68 4.05 -8.02 -7.03
C ASP A 68 5.32 -7.16 -7.22
N ARG A 69 5.42 -6.47 -8.35
CA ARG A 69 6.52 -5.55 -8.61
C ARG A 69 6.55 -4.39 -7.62
N TYR A 70 5.40 -3.77 -7.35
CA TYR A 70 5.29 -2.65 -6.41
C TYR A 70 5.76 -3.05 -5.01
N ALA A 71 5.39 -4.24 -4.55
CA ALA A 71 5.85 -4.76 -3.26
C ALA A 71 7.38 -4.87 -3.16
N GLN A 72 8.06 -5.10 -4.29
CA GLN A 72 9.52 -5.23 -4.35
C GLN A 72 10.25 -3.90 -4.55
N THR A 73 9.65 -2.94 -5.26
CA THR A 73 10.37 -1.76 -5.77
C THR A 73 9.83 -0.42 -5.30
N GLY A 74 8.60 -0.34 -4.85
CA GLY A 74 7.90 0.92 -4.55
C GLY A 74 7.14 0.94 -3.24
N ALA A 75 7.00 -0.20 -2.56
CA ALA A 75 6.35 -0.26 -1.28
C ALA A 75 7.27 0.24 -0.14
N ILE A 76 6.65 0.60 0.98
CA ILE A 76 7.38 0.94 2.20
C ILE A 76 8.16 -0.31 2.65
N PRO A 77 9.47 -0.20 2.94
CA PRO A 77 10.30 -1.35 3.32
C PRO A 77 10.05 -1.75 4.78
N LEU A 78 8.83 -2.23 5.08
CA LEU A 78 8.40 -2.60 6.43
C LEU A 78 9.36 -3.57 7.14
N PRO A 79 9.86 -4.65 6.48
CA PRO A 79 10.78 -5.56 7.16
C PRO A 79 12.02 -4.85 7.69
N GLN A 80 12.63 -3.95 6.91
CA GLN A 80 13.84 -3.23 7.30
C GLN A 80 13.58 -2.18 8.38
N LEU A 81 12.40 -1.52 8.35
CA LEU A 81 12.02 -0.51 9.34
C LEU A 81 11.66 -1.14 10.69
N LEU A 82 11.10 -2.35 10.68
CA LEU A 82 10.67 -3.07 11.86
C LEU A 82 11.75 -3.98 12.44
N ASP A 83 12.69 -4.49 11.62
CA ASP A 83 13.80 -5.34 12.06
C ASP A 83 14.95 -4.49 12.65
N THR A 84 14.71 -3.91 13.81
CA THR A 84 15.66 -3.05 14.51
C THR A 84 15.67 -3.34 16.00
N ASP A 85 16.81 -3.14 16.65
CA ASP A 85 16.96 -3.22 18.13
C ASP A 85 16.46 -1.95 18.84
N ARG A 86 15.78 -1.05 18.10
CA ARG A 86 15.26 0.21 18.63
C ARG A 86 13.94 -0.01 19.38
N PRO A 87 13.55 0.95 20.24
CA PRO A 87 12.25 0.94 20.89
C PRO A 87 11.11 0.82 19.87
N LEU A 88 10.13 -0.03 20.15
CA LEU A 88 8.98 -0.28 19.27
C LEU A 88 8.28 1.02 18.82
N ALA A 89 8.11 1.97 19.75
CA ALA A 89 7.48 3.25 19.44
C ALA A 89 8.23 4.03 18.35
N ASP A 90 9.57 3.98 18.36
CA ASP A 90 10.39 4.69 17.38
C ASP A 90 10.35 3.98 16.02
N ALA A 91 10.38 2.64 16.02
CA ALA A 91 10.23 1.88 14.78
C ALA A 91 8.87 2.15 14.10
N LEU A 92 7.77 2.18 14.86
CA LEU A 92 6.44 2.49 14.33
C LEU A 92 6.30 3.95 13.87
N ALA A 93 6.92 4.90 14.59
CA ALA A 93 6.96 6.30 14.16
C ALA A 93 7.70 6.45 12.83
N ASP A 94 8.83 5.76 12.66
CA ASP A 94 9.59 5.77 11.40
C ASP A 94 8.82 5.13 10.24
N VAL A 95 8.02 4.08 10.49
CA VAL A 95 7.11 3.53 9.48
C VAL A 95 6.15 4.61 8.96
N LEU A 96 5.55 5.41 9.86
CA LEU A 96 4.63 6.48 9.48
C LEU A 96 5.34 7.62 8.73
N GLU A 97 6.53 8.04 9.18
CA GLU A 97 7.29 9.08 8.45
C GLU A 97 7.74 8.58 7.06
N GLN A 98 8.18 7.32 6.96
CA GLN A 98 8.55 6.74 5.69
C GLN A 98 7.33 6.60 4.76
N ALA A 99 6.16 6.25 5.30
CA ALA A 99 4.91 6.25 4.55
C ALA A 99 4.61 7.62 3.95
N ALA A 100 4.71 8.69 4.76
CA ALA A 100 4.51 10.06 4.28
C ALA A 100 5.48 10.43 3.13
N ARG A 101 6.76 10.04 3.25
CA ARG A 101 7.77 10.27 2.21
C ARG A 101 7.48 9.51 0.92
N CYS A 102 7.20 8.21 1.03
CA CYS A 102 6.88 7.36 -0.12
C CYS A 102 5.63 7.84 -0.86
N TYR A 103 4.58 8.24 -0.12
CA TYR A 103 3.32 8.67 -0.71
C TYR A 103 3.38 10.04 -1.41
N ALA A 104 4.37 10.85 -1.09
CA ALA A 104 4.61 12.15 -1.73
C ALA A 104 5.82 12.14 -2.68
N ALA A 105 6.49 11.00 -2.89
CA ALA A 105 7.76 10.94 -3.62
C ALA A 105 7.62 11.29 -5.10
N ASP A 106 6.53 10.88 -5.74
CA ASP A 106 6.24 11.16 -7.14
C ASP A 106 4.94 11.97 -7.26
N PRO A 107 5.01 13.24 -7.67
CA PRO A 107 3.82 14.08 -7.85
C PRO A 107 2.82 13.53 -8.88
N ALA A 108 3.27 12.72 -9.84
CA ALA A 108 2.40 12.10 -10.85
C ALA A 108 1.74 10.81 -10.34
N ALA A 109 2.24 10.23 -9.24
CA ALA A 109 1.79 8.93 -8.71
C ALA A 109 1.79 8.93 -7.18
N THR A 110 1.05 9.89 -6.59
CA THR A 110 0.95 10.06 -5.13
C THR A 110 0.15 8.95 -4.46
N GLY A 111 0.39 8.75 -3.17
CA GLY A 111 -0.31 7.77 -2.34
C GLY A 111 0.23 6.34 -2.51
N CYS A 112 -0.59 5.37 -2.13
CA CYS A 112 -0.25 3.94 -2.17
C CYS A 112 -1.07 3.21 -3.22
N LEU A 113 -0.41 2.53 -4.16
CA LEU A 113 -1.06 1.73 -5.20
C LEU A 113 -1.92 0.60 -4.61
N VAL A 114 -1.45 -0.05 -3.55
CA VAL A 114 -2.17 -1.13 -2.86
C VAL A 114 -3.44 -0.58 -2.21
N LEU A 115 -3.34 0.48 -1.40
CA LEU A 115 -4.49 1.07 -0.71
C LEU A 115 -5.56 1.58 -1.69
N GLU A 116 -5.14 2.11 -2.85
CA GLU A 116 -6.07 2.50 -3.90
C GLU A 116 -6.79 1.29 -4.50
N GLY A 117 -6.04 0.22 -4.76
CA GLY A 117 -6.58 -1.01 -5.34
C GLY A 117 -7.62 -1.72 -4.46
N THR A 118 -7.57 -1.54 -3.13
CA THR A 118 -8.57 -2.12 -2.22
C THR A 118 -9.99 -1.57 -2.44
N ARG A 119 -10.12 -0.47 -3.17
CA ARG A 119 -11.40 0.19 -3.50
C ARG A 119 -11.85 -0.06 -4.94
N SER A 120 -11.10 -0.88 -5.71
CA SER A 120 -11.44 -1.17 -7.11
C SER A 120 -12.83 -1.81 -7.24
N ASN A 121 -13.55 -1.44 -8.30
CA ASN A 121 -14.83 -2.05 -8.65
C ASN A 121 -14.68 -3.48 -9.18
N ASP A 122 -13.51 -3.80 -9.78
CA ASP A 122 -13.18 -5.15 -10.24
C ASP A 122 -12.86 -6.06 -9.03
N PRO A 123 -13.63 -7.15 -8.81
CA PRO A 123 -13.44 -8.02 -7.67
C PRO A 123 -12.06 -8.68 -7.62
N GLN A 124 -11.48 -9.07 -8.78
CA GLN A 124 -10.17 -9.73 -8.84
C GLN A 124 -9.06 -8.75 -8.49
N ALA A 125 -9.10 -7.53 -9.02
CA ALA A 125 -8.13 -6.49 -8.70
C ALA A 125 -8.21 -6.08 -7.23
N ARG A 126 -9.43 -5.95 -6.70
CA ARG A 126 -9.66 -5.63 -5.29
C ARG A 126 -9.14 -6.72 -4.37
N GLU A 127 -9.45 -7.99 -4.65
CA GLU A 127 -8.98 -9.14 -3.86
C GLU A 127 -7.45 -9.21 -3.84
N ALA A 128 -6.81 -9.04 -4.99
CA ALA A 128 -5.35 -9.01 -5.08
C ALA A 128 -4.76 -7.89 -4.20
N ALA A 129 -5.29 -6.66 -4.30
CA ALA A 129 -4.81 -5.54 -3.50
C ALA A 129 -5.07 -5.74 -1.99
N CYS A 130 -6.23 -6.27 -1.62
CA CYS A 130 -6.56 -6.61 -0.23
C CYS A 130 -5.59 -7.64 0.35
N GLY A 131 -5.16 -8.63 -0.42
CA GLY A 131 -4.15 -9.60 0.01
C GLY A 131 -2.83 -8.95 0.43
N PHE A 132 -2.31 -8.01 -0.37
CA PHE A 132 -1.10 -7.24 -0.01
C PHE A 132 -1.31 -6.33 1.20
N HIS A 133 -2.49 -5.71 1.31
CA HIS A 133 -2.81 -4.85 2.45
C HIS A 133 -2.84 -5.66 3.75
N VAL A 134 -3.54 -6.79 3.77
CA VAL A 134 -3.63 -7.70 4.93
C VAL A 134 -2.26 -8.23 5.31
N ALA A 135 -1.43 -8.63 4.33
CA ALA A 135 -0.08 -9.10 4.61
C ALA A 135 0.81 -8.02 5.26
N ALA A 136 0.71 -6.77 4.80
CA ALA A 136 1.44 -5.66 5.42
C ALA A 136 0.96 -5.36 6.86
N GLN A 137 -0.36 -5.40 7.09
CA GLN A 137 -0.96 -5.21 8.41
C GLN A 137 -0.54 -6.32 9.37
N GLU A 138 -0.54 -7.57 8.92
CA GLU A 138 -0.11 -8.72 9.72
C GLU A 138 1.38 -8.66 10.06
N LEU A 139 2.22 -8.19 9.15
CA LEU A 139 3.65 -7.98 9.42
C LEU A 139 3.86 -6.97 10.56
N ILE A 140 3.14 -5.84 10.52
CA ILE A 140 3.17 -4.82 11.58
C ILE A 140 2.67 -5.42 12.89
N ARG A 141 1.52 -6.08 12.88
CA ARG A 141 0.90 -6.72 14.05
C ARG A 141 1.83 -7.75 14.71
N SER A 142 2.40 -8.64 13.90
CA SER A 142 3.32 -9.68 14.38
C SER A 142 4.59 -9.09 14.97
N HIS A 143 5.10 -7.98 14.43
CA HIS A 143 6.24 -7.28 15.01
C HIS A 143 5.90 -6.68 16.38
N ILE A 144 4.77 -5.99 16.50
CA ILE A 144 4.30 -5.42 17.77
C ILE A 144 4.09 -6.52 18.80
N ALA A 145 3.50 -7.65 18.42
CA ALA A 145 3.19 -8.76 19.30
C ALA A 145 4.43 -9.37 19.97
N LYS A 146 5.62 -9.27 19.37
CA LYS A 146 6.87 -9.75 19.95
C LYS A 146 7.26 -8.99 21.23
N GLN A 147 6.91 -7.70 21.32
CA GLN A 147 7.28 -6.82 22.43
C GLN A 147 6.08 -6.47 23.32
N CYS A 148 4.90 -6.26 22.73
CA CYS A 148 3.67 -5.83 23.41
C CYS A 148 2.44 -6.60 22.88
N PRO A 149 2.29 -7.92 23.23
CA PRO A 149 1.22 -8.76 22.68
C PRO A 149 -0.19 -8.19 22.88
N HIS A 150 -0.45 -7.58 24.05
CA HIS A 150 -1.76 -7.04 24.40
C HIS A 150 -2.15 -5.77 23.62
N GLU A 151 -1.18 -5.10 23.00
CA GLU A 151 -1.37 -3.88 22.23
C GLU A 151 -1.30 -4.12 20.71
N ALA A 152 -1.01 -5.37 20.30
CA ALA A 152 -0.67 -5.68 18.92
C ALA A 152 -1.77 -5.29 17.93
N ASP A 153 -3.01 -5.68 18.19
CA ASP A 153 -4.12 -5.37 17.30
C ASP A 153 -4.42 -3.87 17.28
N ARG A 154 -4.52 -3.24 18.46
CA ARG A 154 -4.84 -1.82 18.59
C ARG A 154 -3.82 -0.91 17.90
N LEU A 155 -2.51 -1.20 18.09
CA LEU A 155 -1.46 -0.39 17.48
C LEU A 155 -1.33 -0.69 15.98
N ALA A 156 -1.50 -1.93 15.54
CA ALA A 156 -1.49 -2.29 14.12
C ALA A 156 -2.63 -1.60 13.37
N ASP A 157 -3.84 -1.59 13.94
CA ASP A 157 -4.99 -0.87 13.38
C ASP A 157 -4.75 0.63 13.32
N PHE A 158 -4.19 1.23 14.37
CA PHE A 158 -3.86 2.64 14.39
C PHE A 158 -2.83 3.01 13.32
N VAL A 159 -1.74 2.24 13.20
CA VAL A 159 -0.69 2.45 12.18
C VAL A 159 -1.28 2.33 10.78
N SER A 160 -2.05 1.25 10.52
CA SER A 160 -2.66 1.00 9.21
C SER A 160 -3.66 2.10 8.83
N THR A 161 -4.49 2.54 9.78
CA THR A 161 -5.45 3.63 9.56
C THR A 161 -4.73 4.94 9.28
N THR A 162 -3.66 5.25 10.02
CA THR A 162 -2.84 6.44 9.81
C THR A 162 -2.18 6.41 8.42
N MET A 163 -1.60 5.28 8.02
CA MET A 163 -1.02 5.11 6.69
C MET A 163 -2.06 5.32 5.58
N ALA A 164 -3.27 4.77 5.76
CA ALA A 164 -4.36 4.98 4.79
C ALA A 164 -4.77 6.46 4.70
N GLY A 165 -4.84 7.16 5.83
CA GLY A 165 -5.10 8.60 5.89
C GLY A 165 -4.02 9.44 5.20
N LEU A 166 -2.73 9.11 5.44
CA LEU A 166 -1.59 9.76 4.77
C LEU A 166 -1.63 9.55 3.25
N SER A 167 -1.93 8.32 2.81
CA SER A 167 -2.06 8.00 1.38
C SER A 167 -3.18 8.80 0.72
N ALA A 168 -4.36 8.84 1.33
CA ALA A 168 -5.49 9.62 0.82
C ALA A 168 -5.17 11.12 0.77
N SER A 169 -4.54 11.66 1.82
CA SER A 169 -4.15 13.07 1.89
C SER A 169 -3.11 13.44 0.83
N ALA A 170 -2.14 12.56 0.55
CA ALA A 170 -1.17 12.75 -0.53
C ALA A 170 -1.88 12.82 -1.90
N ARG A 171 -2.85 11.95 -2.16
CA ARG A 171 -3.66 11.97 -3.40
C ARG A 171 -4.49 13.25 -3.54
N HIS A 172 -4.90 13.86 -2.44
CA HIS A 172 -5.58 15.16 -2.43
C HIS A 172 -4.61 16.35 -2.53
N GLY A 173 -3.32 16.12 -2.80
CA GLY A 173 -2.33 17.17 -3.02
C GLY A 173 -1.77 17.79 -1.74
N GLN A 174 -1.89 17.12 -0.59
CA GLN A 174 -1.27 17.61 0.64
C GLN A 174 0.26 17.54 0.51
N SER A 175 0.96 18.60 0.90
CA SER A 175 2.41 18.69 0.82
C SER A 175 3.10 17.67 1.74
N LEU A 176 4.33 17.25 1.37
CA LEU A 176 5.16 16.37 2.19
C LEU A 176 5.33 16.89 3.62
N GLU A 177 5.53 18.20 3.77
CA GLU A 177 5.68 18.83 5.10
C GLU A 177 4.47 18.57 5.99
N ARG A 178 3.26 18.75 5.46
CA ARG A 178 2.01 18.52 6.20
C ARG A 178 1.78 17.03 6.49
N LEU A 179 2.12 16.15 5.54
CA LEU A 179 2.05 14.70 5.76
C LEU A 179 3.00 14.26 6.86
N LEU A 180 4.24 14.77 6.87
CA LEU A 180 5.22 14.52 7.92
C LEU A 180 4.77 15.05 9.28
N ALA A 181 4.16 16.24 9.34
CA ALA A 181 3.60 16.77 10.58
C ALA A 181 2.54 15.83 11.18
N SER A 182 1.64 15.29 10.33
CA SER A 182 0.63 14.32 10.75
C SER A 182 1.25 12.99 11.20
N ALA A 183 2.25 12.49 10.45
CA ALA A 183 2.97 11.26 10.80
C ALA A 183 3.71 11.38 12.15
N ARG A 184 4.36 12.51 12.42
CA ARG A 184 5.06 12.79 13.68
C ARG A 184 4.11 12.86 14.86
N LEU A 185 2.99 13.58 14.70
CA LEU A 185 1.96 13.65 15.73
C LEU A 185 1.40 12.26 16.08
N ALA A 186 1.18 11.42 15.08
CA ALA A 186 0.77 10.03 15.29
C ALA A 186 1.87 9.22 16.01
N GLY A 187 3.14 9.42 15.65
CA GLY A 187 4.30 8.82 16.33
C GLY A 187 4.40 9.23 17.81
N GLU A 188 4.15 10.50 18.14
CA GLU A 188 4.06 11.00 19.52
C GLU A 188 2.93 10.30 20.28
N GLY A 189 1.77 10.10 19.65
CA GLY A 189 0.65 9.35 20.21
C GLY A 189 1.02 7.89 20.52
N ILE A 190 1.77 7.23 19.63
CA ILE A 190 2.28 5.86 19.86
C ILE A 190 3.25 5.84 21.05
N ARG A 191 4.20 6.80 21.13
CA ARG A 191 5.14 6.89 22.25
C ARG A 191 4.41 7.10 23.58
N ALA A 192 3.42 8.00 23.62
CA ALA A 192 2.61 8.23 24.82
C ALA A 192 1.82 6.99 25.22
N ALA A 193 1.24 6.26 24.26
CA ALA A 193 0.48 5.03 24.52
C ALA A 193 1.37 3.92 25.10
N LEU A 194 2.61 3.77 24.61
CA LEU A 194 3.57 2.76 25.09
C LEU A 194 4.33 3.23 26.34
N GLY A 195 4.60 4.53 26.50
CA GLY A 195 5.31 5.10 27.65
C GLY A 195 4.49 5.14 28.93
N GLY A 196 3.16 5.28 28.83
CA GLY A 196 2.24 5.20 29.97
C GLY A 196 2.24 3.82 30.68
N TRP A 197 2.74 2.81 30.02
CA TRP A 197 2.89 1.45 30.60
C TRP A 197 4.13 1.28 31.48
N ALA A 198 5.17 2.07 31.27
CA ALA A 198 6.40 1.99 32.07
C ALA A 198 6.27 2.66 33.46
N GLY A 199 5.21 3.41 33.71
CA GLY A 199 5.01 4.20 34.94
C GLY A 199 3.85 3.80 35.84
N GLY A 200 3.07 2.77 35.54
CA GLY A 200 1.78 2.54 36.19
C GLY A 200 1.46 1.16 36.72
N TRP A 201 2.38 0.51 37.44
CA TRP A 201 2.00 -0.55 38.39
C TRP A 201 2.27 -0.09 39.81
N VAL A 202 1.44 0.84 40.31
CA VAL A 202 1.24 0.99 41.74
C VAL A 202 -0.10 0.30 42.05
N ALA A 203 0.00 -0.75 42.87
CA ALA A 203 -1.15 -1.53 43.33
C ALA A 203 -2.23 -0.63 43.94
N GLY A 204 -3.36 -0.52 43.27
CA GLY A 204 -4.59 0.07 43.80
C GLY A 204 -5.72 -0.93 43.56
N ALA A 205 -6.07 -1.67 44.60
CA ALA A 205 -7.23 -2.56 44.63
C ALA A 205 -8.52 -1.76 44.33
N GLY A 206 -9.16 -2.07 43.22
CA GLY A 206 -10.50 -1.57 42.89
C GLY A 206 -11.13 -2.54 41.91
N ALA A 207 -11.89 -3.48 42.43
CA ALA A 207 -12.68 -4.40 41.64
C ALA A 207 -13.73 -3.65 40.83
N PHE A 208 -13.57 -3.58 39.51
CA PHE A 208 -14.68 -3.27 38.60
C PHE A 208 -15.18 -4.58 37.99
N TYR A 209 -16.33 -4.95 38.42
CA TYR A 209 -17.17 -6.02 37.91
C TYR A 209 -17.55 -5.68 36.46
N CYS A 210 -17.11 -6.45 35.51
CA CYS A 210 -17.63 -6.42 34.16
C CYS A 210 -18.66 -7.53 34.02
N GLY A 211 -19.92 -7.16 34.09
CA GLY A 211 -21.04 -8.05 33.84
C GLY A 211 -21.18 -8.37 32.35
N PRO A 212 -21.69 -9.56 31.99
CA PRO A 212 -21.85 -9.94 30.60
C PRO A 212 -23.13 -9.36 30.02
N THR A 213 -23.04 -8.40 29.11
CA THR A 213 -24.16 -8.07 28.24
C THR A 213 -23.75 -8.30 26.79
N CYS A 214 -24.26 -9.41 26.27
CA CYS A 214 -24.38 -9.68 24.85
C CYS A 214 -25.09 -8.53 24.15
N VAL A 215 -24.52 -8.02 23.10
CA VAL A 215 -25.21 -7.19 22.11
C VAL A 215 -25.36 -8.04 20.84
N PRO A 216 -26.58 -8.21 20.33
CA PRO A 216 -26.81 -9.04 19.14
C PRO A 216 -26.34 -8.37 17.87
N ALA A 217 -25.87 -9.19 16.93
CA ALA A 217 -25.51 -8.83 15.59
C ALA A 217 -26.60 -8.01 14.89
N CYS A 218 -26.20 -6.88 14.33
CA CYS A 218 -27.02 -6.08 13.42
C CYS A 218 -26.77 -6.55 11.99
N PRO A 219 -27.78 -7.04 11.25
CA PRO A 219 -27.62 -7.34 9.84
C PRO A 219 -27.77 -6.04 9.03
N LEU A 220 -26.68 -5.59 8.42
CA LEU A 220 -26.75 -4.55 7.42
C LEU A 220 -26.98 -5.17 6.04
N THR A 221 -28.24 -5.18 5.64
CA THR A 221 -28.69 -5.21 4.24
C THR A 221 -28.67 -3.79 3.70
N TRP A 222 -27.81 -3.51 2.71
CA TRP A 222 -27.99 -2.53 1.63
C TRP A 222 -27.29 -3.04 0.39
#